data_a21106e924e4a5d235b731748c38549a
#
_entry.id   a21106e924e4a5d235b731748c38549a
#
_cell.length_a   1.000
_cell.length_b   1.000
_cell.length_c   1.000
_cell.angle_alpha   90.00
_cell.angle_beta   90.00
_cell.angle_gamma   90.00
#
_symmetry.space_group_name_H-M   'P 1'
#
loop_
_entity.id
_entity.type
_entity.pdbx_description
1 polymer ?
#
loop_
_entity_poly.entity_id
_entity_poly.type
_entity_poly.pdbx_seq_one_letter_code
_entity_poly.pdbx_strand_id
1 'polypeptide(L)'
;MSTLKTPFRYDFVGSFLRPEKLKAAKKAFEEGTITQKELDRVTDECVTEIVAKQKVAGYHAITDGEFRRKFWHLDFMWGFEGVTHEKDGGGVQFNGEMADLEATYLVGKVKAKVHPFVEYFKFLKQFEDEQTVAKYTIPAPAQMYQQMIVPQNIEQTRKFYATDDELIEDIGKAYQDVIKQFYAAGCRNLQLDDCTWGAIVGDAAKQRYQSLGVDIEDVKARLLKVNNLALEGRPEDMVITSHICRGNYHSTFFTSGPYDSVADYVFAQEHVDALLLEYDDARSGGFAPLAKVSPDKKVVLGLITTKKPELEDKDKVIARIHEAEKYIPLERLCLSPQCGFASCEIGNKITEEQQWAKLALVKEIAEEVWK
;
A
#
# COMPACT_ATOMS: atom_id res chain seq x y z
N MET A 1 -1.75 -6.05 25.68
CA MET A 1 -1.80 -5.83 24.23
C MET A 1 -2.39 -4.46 24.01
N SER A 2 -1.85 -3.69 23.07
CA SER A 2 -2.38 -2.35 22.76
C SER A 2 -3.84 -2.48 22.29
N THR A 3 -4.71 -1.57 22.76
CA THR A 3 -6.10 -1.44 22.29
C THR A 3 -6.20 -0.44 21.13
N LEU A 4 -5.08 0.14 20.73
CA LEU A 4 -5.01 1.12 19.66
C LEU A 4 -5.34 0.48 18.30
N LYS A 5 -6.13 1.19 17.50
CA LYS A 5 -6.58 0.74 16.19
C LYS A 5 -6.39 1.84 15.15
N THR A 6 -5.78 1.48 14.01
CA THR A 6 -5.69 2.37 12.84
C THR A 6 -7.05 2.50 12.14
N PRO A 7 -7.29 3.55 11.32
CA PRO A 7 -6.44 4.73 11.19
C PRO A 7 -6.66 5.71 12.36
N PHE A 8 -5.60 6.44 12.68
CA PHE A 8 -5.67 7.58 13.60
C PHE A 8 -6.08 8.85 12.85
N ARG A 9 -6.41 9.95 13.58
CA ARG A 9 -6.80 11.22 12.94
C ARG A 9 -5.74 11.77 12.00
N TYR A 10 -4.46 11.53 12.32
CA TYR A 10 -3.32 11.70 11.44
C TYR A 10 -2.57 10.37 11.31
N ASP A 11 -2.33 9.98 10.10
CA ASP A 11 -1.73 8.69 9.78
C ASP A 11 -0.77 8.88 8.57
N PHE A 12 -0.14 7.82 8.13
CA PHE A 12 0.69 7.77 6.92
C PHE A 12 0.53 6.40 6.25
N VAL A 13 0.89 6.28 4.97
CA VAL A 13 0.72 5.03 4.22
C VAL A 13 1.69 3.96 4.73
N GLY A 14 3.00 4.25 4.85
CA GLY A 14 3.88 3.28 5.51
C GLY A 14 5.34 3.30 5.10
N SER A 15 5.66 3.58 3.84
CA SER A 15 7.05 3.62 3.38
C SER A 15 7.72 4.97 3.63
N PHE A 16 9.00 4.94 4.02
CA PHE A 16 9.84 6.09 4.29
C PHE A 16 11.07 6.09 3.39
N LEU A 17 11.68 7.28 3.17
CA LEU A 17 12.94 7.41 2.45
C LEU A 17 14.03 6.56 3.13
N ARG A 18 14.73 5.74 2.32
CA ARG A 18 15.82 4.90 2.83
C ARG A 18 17.00 5.79 3.20
N PRO A 19 17.54 5.67 4.44
CA PRO A 19 18.74 6.42 4.83
C PRO A 19 19.97 5.95 4.02
N GLU A 20 20.92 6.86 3.79
CA GLU A 20 22.13 6.56 3.01
C GLU A 20 22.93 5.36 3.55
N LYS A 21 22.95 5.17 4.87
CA LYS A 21 23.53 3.99 5.54
C LYS A 21 22.94 2.68 5.02
N LEU A 22 21.61 2.62 4.85
CA LEU A 22 20.92 1.43 4.34
C LEU A 22 21.18 1.22 2.85
N LYS A 23 21.14 2.30 2.04
CA LYS A 23 21.44 2.23 0.61
C LYS A 23 22.87 1.72 0.37
N ALA A 24 23.85 2.23 1.12
CA ALA A 24 25.22 1.78 1.06
C ALA A 24 25.37 0.29 1.43
N ALA A 25 24.67 -0.17 2.48
CA ALA A 25 24.72 -1.57 2.89
C ALA A 25 24.08 -2.51 1.84
N LYS A 26 22.92 -2.12 1.25
CA LYS A 26 22.29 -2.90 0.17
C LYS A 26 23.21 -3.01 -1.04
N LYS A 27 23.82 -1.90 -1.46
CA LYS A 27 24.80 -1.91 -2.56
C LYS A 27 25.99 -2.80 -2.26
N ALA A 28 26.57 -2.71 -1.06
CA ALA A 28 27.69 -3.56 -0.63
C ALA A 28 27.31 -5.05 -0.63
N PHE A 29 26.07 -5.38 -0.27
CA PHE A 29 25.57 -6.74 -0.33
C PHE A 29 25.42 -7.24 -1.78
N GLU A 30 24.87 -6.41 -2.69
CA GLU A 30 24.78 -6.73 -4.13
C GLU A 30 26.15 -6.94 -4.77
N GLU A 31 27.16 -6.19 -4.32
CA GLU A 31 28.55 -6.32 -4.75
C GLU A 31 29.28 -7.52 -4.06
N GLY A 32 28.61 -8.22 -3.13
CA GLY A 32 29.18 -9.35 -2.41
C GLY A 32 30.26 -8.99 -1.39
N THR A 33 30.34 -7.72 -0.97
CA THR A 33 31.36 -7.21 -0.04
C THR A 33 30.96 -7.31 1.43
N ILE A 34 29.67 -7.51 1.71
CA ILE A 34 29.13 -7.82 3.05
C ILE A 34 28.24 -9.05 2.99
N THR A 35 28.06 -9.70 4.14
CA THR A 35 27.17 -10.86 4.31
C THR A 35 25.72 -10.44 4.51
N GLN A 36 24.78 -11.37 4.28
CA GLN A 36 23.35 -11.17 4.59
C GLN A 36 23.17 -10.76 6.07
N LYS A 37 23.89 -11.38 7.01
CA LYS A 37 23.82 -11.05 8.43
C LYS A 37 24.23 -9.60 8.73
N GLU A 38 25.19 -9.07 8.00
CA GLU A 38 25.61 -7.67 8.14
C GLU A 38 24.57 -6.71 7.56
N LEU A 39 23.99 -7.06 6.41
CA LEU A 39 22.87 -6.30 5.86
C LEU A 39 21.67 -6.28 6.80
N ASP A 40 21.31 -7.45 7.37
CA ASP A 40 20.20 -7.56 8.34
C ASP A 40 20.45 -6.67 9.57
N ARG A 41 21.66 -6.68 10.13
CA ARG A 41 22.04 -5.84 11.27
C ARG A 41 21.89 -4.35 10.95
N VAL A 42 22.39 -3.89 9.79
CA VAL A 42 22.25 -2.49 9.38
C VAL A 42 20.79 -2.11 9.16
N THR A 43 20.01 -3.03 8.58
CA THR A 43 18.58 -2.82 8.36
C THR A 43 17.82 -2.71 9.68
N ASP A 44 18.11 -3.59 10.66
CA ASP A 44 17.53 -3.55 12.00
C ASP A 44 17.82 -2.22 12.73
N GLU A 45 19.06 -1.74 12.62
CA GLU A 45 19.44 -0.42 13.16
C GLU A 45 18.62 0.69 12.50
N CYS A 46 18.52 0.69 11.17
CA CYS A 46 17.75 1.69 10.44
C CYS A 46 16.24 1.65 10.75
N VAL A 47 15.67 0.44 10.91
CA VAL A 47 14.27 0.27 11.33
C VAL A 47 14.08 0.80 12.76
N THR A 48 14.99 0.54 13.66
CA THR A 48 14.94 1.07 15.03
C THR A 48 14.97 2.60 15.04
N GLU A 49 15.84 3.20 14.23
CA GLU A 49 15.97 4.65 14.11
C GLU A 49 14.70 5.30 13.51
N ILE A 50 14.12 4.73 12.43
CA ILE A 50 12.91 5.29 11.82
C ILE A 50 11.69 5.16 12.74
N VAL A 51 11.56 4.05 13.48
CA VAL A 51 10.49 3.89 14.47
C VAL A 51 10.63 4.92 15.60
N ALA A 52 11.85 5.15 16.09
CA ALA A 52 12.08 6.19 17.10
C ALA A 52 11.69 7.59 16.59
N LYS A 53 12.02 7.93 15.33
CA LYS A 53 11.60 9.19 14.69
C LYS A 53 10.08 9.33 14.57
N GLN A 54 9.37 8.26 14.20
CA GLN A 54 7.91 8.23 14.12
C GLN A 54 7.28 8.54 15.50
N LYS A 55 7.79 7.90 16.56
CA LYS A 55 7.33 8.15 17.93
C LYS A 55 7.62 9.59 18.40
N VAL A 56 8.82 10.11 18.14
CA VAL A 56 9.18 11.50 18.46
C VAL A 56 8.30 12.49 17.71
N ALA A 57 7.93 12.21 16.46
CA ALA A 57 6.97 13.00 15.70
C ALA A 57 5.53 12.90 16.25
N GLY A 58 5.26 12.02 17.21
CA GLY A 58 3.99 11.86 17.91
C GLY A 58 2.97 11.02 17.17
N TYR A 59 3.40 10.17 16.22
CA TYR A 59 2.52 9.24 15.53
C TYR A 59 2.19 8.03 16.40
N HIS A 60 0.93 7.60 16.33
CA HIS A 60 0.44 6.43 17.08
C HIS A 60 0.57 5.12 16.28
N ALA A 61 0.55 5.18 14.94
CA ALA A 61 0.95 4.07 14.10
C ALA A 61 2.46 4.11 13.87
N ILE A 62 3.13 2.95 13.94
CA ILE A 62 4.53 2.79 13.57
C ILE A 62 4.67 1.74 12.48
N THR A 63 5.56 1.96 11.50
CA THR A 63 5.92 1.01 10.45
C THR A 63 7.43 0.82 10.41
N ASP A 64 7.89 -0.26 9.76
CA ASP A 64 9.32 -0.50 9.50
C ASP A 64 9.88 0.35 8.34
N GLY A 65 9.09 1.30 7.83
CA GLY A 65 9.45 2.15 6.69
C GLY A 65 9.58 1.40 5.36
N GLU A 66 9.28 0.10 5.34
CA GLU A 66 9.52 -0.83 4.22
C GLU A 66 11.02 -0.98 3.89
N PHE A 67 11.89 -0.79 4.86
CA PHE A 67 13.34 -0.76 4.65
C PHE A 67 13.94 -2.07 4.18
N ARG A 68 13.26 -3.21 4.44
CA ARG A 68 13.68 -4.53 3.99
C ARG A 68 13.34 -4.82 2.54
N ARG A 69 12.46 -4.00 1.92
CA ARG A 69 11.94 -4.21 0.56
C ARG A 69 12.74 -3.44 -0.48
N LYS A 70 12.90 -4.05 -1.66
CA LYS A 70 13.33 -3.40 -2.90
C LYS A 70 12.10 -2.81 -3.61
N PHE A 71 11.08 -3.65 -3.79
CA PHE A 71 9.78 -3.30 -4.37
C PHE A 71 8.68 -3.52 -3.33
N TRP A 72 7.76 -2.57 -3.21
CA TRP A 72 6.67 -2.64 -2.23
C TRP A 72 5.78 -3.90 -2.36
N HIS A 73 5.64 -4.45 -3.56
CA HIS A 73 4.72 -5.56 -3.88
C HIS A 73 5.45 -6.87 -4.27
N LEU A 74 6.47 -6.82 -5.12
CA LEU A 74 7.10 -8.04 -5.65
C LEU A 74 7.78 -8.85 -4.57
N ASP A 75 8.51 -8.21 -3.67
CA ASP A 75 9.20 -8.86 -2.54
C ASP A 75 8.23 -9.70 -1.69
N PHE A 76 6.99 -9.24 -1.51
CA PHE A 76 5.97 -10.00 -0.82
C PHE A 76 5.52 -11.22 -1.64
N MET A 77 5.30 -11.05 -2.95
CA MET A 77 4.85 -12.15 -3.82
C MET A 77 5.84 -13.30 -3.85
N TRP A 78 7.14 -13.03 -3.74
CA TRP A 78 8.20 -14.06 -3.68
C TRP A 78 8.15 -14.90 -2.40
N GLY A 79 7.41 -14.45 -1.40
CA GLY A 79 7.12 -15.18 -0.17
C GLY A 79 6.17 -16.37 -0.34
N PHE A 80 5.48 -16.53 -1.48
CA PHE A 80 4.59 -17.65 -1.75
C PHE A 80 5.29 -18.81 -2.46
N GLU A 81 4.82 -20.05 -2.24
CA GLU A 81 5.14 -21.17 -3.11
C GLU A 81 4.51 -20.95 -4.50
N GLY A 82 5.17 -21.46 -5.53
CA GLY A 82 4.70 -21.37 -6.92
C GLY A 82 5.05 -20.05 -7.61
N VAL A 83 5.64 -19.08 -6.90
CA VAL A 83 6.08 -17.79 -7.47
C VAL A 83 7.62 -17.78 -7.55
N THR A 84 8.14 -17.25 -8.66
CA THR A 84 9.59 -17.01 -8.84
C THR A 84 9.84 -15.63 -9.46
N HIS A 85 11.09 -15.22 -9.51
CA HIS A 85 11.50 -13.96 -10.14
C HIS A 85 12.85 -14.06 -10.83
N GLU A 86 13.08 -13.15 -11.78
CA GLU A 86 14.35 -12.96 -12.50
C GLU A 86 14.64 -11.47 -12.63
N LYS A 87 15.93 -11.11 -12.70
CA LYS A 87 16.36 -9.71 -12.69
C LYS A 87 15.92 -8.89 -13.91
N ASP A 88 15.74 -9.51 -15.07
CA ASP A 88 15.44 -8.83 -16.33
C ASP A 88 13.93 -8.84 -16.61
N GLY A 89 13.16 -8.07 -15.86
CA GLY A 89 11.69 -8.06 -15.91
C GLY A 89 11.06 -7.06 -16.87
N GLY A 90 11.85 -6.25 -17.52
CA GLY A 90 11.33 -5.09 -18.25
C GLY A 90 10.88 -3.97 -17.32
N GLY A 91 10.28 -2.93 -17.89
CA GLY A 91 9.91 -1.74 -17.16
C GLY A 91 8.41 -1.44 -17.18
N VAL A 92 7.96 -0.67 -16.19
CA VAL A 92 6.63 -0.05 -16.18
C VAL A 92 6.79 1.45 -16.40
N GLN A 93 6.10 1.96 -17.43
CA GLN A 93 6.15 3.37 -17.76
C GLN A 93 5.26 4.19 -16.80
N PHE A 94 5.89 5.04 -16.02
CA PHE A 94 5.26 6.11 -15.25
C PHE A 94 5.24 7.42 -16.06
N ASN A 95 4.63 8.46 -15.52
CA ASN A 95 4.60 9.77 -16.17
C ASN A 95 6.01 10.39 -16.20
N GLY A 96 6.72 10.17 -17.30
CA GLY A 96 8.07 10.71 -17.53
C GLY A 96 9.23 9.83 -17.04
N GLU A 97 8.98 8.71 -16.38
CA GLU A 97 10.03 7.80 -15.92
C GLU A 97 9.70 6.33 -16.17
N MET A 98 10.73 5.51 -16.38
CA MET A 98 10.63 4.06 -16.49
C MET A 98 11.04 3.43 -15.16
N ALA A 99 10.16 2.65 -14.56
CA ALA A 99 10.49 1.85 -13.38
C ALA A 99 10.98 0.47 -13.84
N ASP A 100 12.23 0.15 -13.58
CA ASP A 100 12.76 -1.18 -13.79
C ASP A 100 12.25 -2.13 -12.72
N LEU A 101 11.59 -3.20 -13.12
CA LEU A 101 11.05 -4.22 -12.23
C LEU A 101 11.68 -5.58 -12.54
N GLU A 102 11.74 -6.44 -11.52
CA GLU A 102 12.09 -7.84 -11.73
C GLU A 102 10.91 -8.62 -12.31
N ALA A 103 11.17 -9.49 -13.27
CA ALA A 103 10.15 -10.40 -13.79
C ALA A 103 9.65 -11.28 -12.65
N THR A 104 8.35 -11.31 -12.44
CA THR A 104 7.72 -12.11 -11.37
C THR A 104 6.58 -12.89 -11.99
N TYR A 105 6.68 -14.23 -11.95
CA TYR A 105 5.76 -15.14 -12.64
C TYR A 105 5.61 -16.48 -11.90
N LEU A 106 4.66 -17.31 -12.36
CA LEU A 106 4.37 -18.60 -11.74
C LEU A 106 5.27 -19.73 -12.28
N VAL A 107 5.72 -20.58 -11.38
CA VAL A 107 6.37 -21.88 -11.65
C VAL A 107 5.59 -23.05 -11.03
N GLY A 108 4.44 -22.78 -10.42
CA GLY A 108 3.53 -23.74 -9.80
C GLY A 108 2.24 -23.07 -9.36
N LYS A 109 1.36 -23.82 -8.70
CA LYS A 109 0.18 -23.25 -8.06
C LYS A 109 0.58 -22.43 -6.82
N VAL A 110 -0.11 -21.30 -6.61
CA VAL A 110 0.12 -20.42 -5.47
C VAL A 110 -0.30 -21.08 -4.18
N LYS A 111 0.60 -21.10 -3.17
CA LYS A 111 0.30 -21.58 -1.82
C LYS A 111 1.03 -20.75 -0.79
N ALA A 112 0.45 -20.62 0.39
CA ALA A 112 1.14 -20.06 1.53
C ALA A 112 2.23 -21.02 2.02
N LYS A 113 3.34 -20.43 2.44
CA LYS A 113 4.37 -21.04 3.29
C LYS A 113 4.61 -20.15 4.50
N VAL A 114 5.57 -20.41 5.35
CA VAL A 114 6.00 -19.45 6.37
C VAL A 114 6.50 -18.21 5.65
N HIS A 115 5.75 -17.12 5.79
CA HIS A 115 6.00 -15.92 5.00
C HIS A 115 7.09 -15.05 5.66
N PRO A 116 8.15 -14.64 4.95
CA PRO A 116 9.28 -13.92 5.55
C PRO A 116 8.87 -12.57 6.17
N PHE A 117 7.85 -11.91 5.65
CA PHE A 117 7.36 -10.64 6.18
C PHE A 117 6.76 -10.75 7.59
N VAL A 118 6.38 -11.96 8.01
CA VAL A 118 5.93 -12.21 9.40
C VAL A 118 7.08 -11.99 10.39
N GLU A 119 8.30 -12.41 10.04
CA GLU A 119 9.48 -12.15 10.89
C GLU A 119 9.83 -10.65 10.92
N TYR A 120 9.68 -9.95 9.79
CA TYR A 120 9.84 -8.49 9.73
C TYR A 120 8.82 -7.77 10.63
N PHE A 121 7.56 -8.23 10.60
CA PHE A 121 6.54 -7.71 11.51
C PHE A 121 6.88 -7.99 12.98
N LYS A 122 7.34 -9.18 13.34
CA LYS A 122 7.74 -9.49 14.72
C LYS A 122 8.84 -8.56 15.22
N PHE A 123 9.78 -8.17 14.35
CA PHE A 123 10.79 -7.18 14.68
C PHE A 123 10.18 -5.80 14.94
N LEU A 124 9.25 -5.35 14.08
CA LEU A 124 8.55 -4.07 14.27
C LEU A 124 7.71 -4.07 15.55
N LYS A 125 7.02 -5.17 15.83
CA LYS A 125 6.11 -5.31 16.97
C LYS A 125 6.77 -5.07 18.33
N GLN A 126 8.03 -5.38 18.50
CA GLN A 126 8.74 -5.17 19.76
C GLN A 126 8.79 -3.70 20.20
N PHE A 127 8.55 -2.77 19.29
CA PHE A 127 8.52 -1.33 19.55
C PHE A 127 7.14 -0.79 19.96
N GLU A 128 6.10 -1.62 20.01
CA GLU A 128 4.80 -1.21 20.53
C GLU A 128 4.88 -0.81 22.00
N ASP A 129 4.08 0.19 22.37
CA ASP A 129 3.90 0.63 23.74
C ASP A 129 2.44 1.06 24.02
N GLU A 130 2.20 1.78 25.10
CA GLU A 130 0.86 2.25 25.48
C GLU A 130 0.29 3.29 24.50
N GLN A 131 1.15 4.00 23.75
CA GLN A 131 0.78 5.09 22.84
C GLN A 131 0.95 4.73 21.37
N THR A 132 1.64 3.63 21.06
CA THR A 132 1.96 3.27 19.68
C THR A 132 1.67 1.81 19.37
N VAL A 133 1.19 1.56 18.14
CA VAL A 133 0.87 0.24 17.62
C VAL A 133 1.54 0.02 16.26
N ALA A 134 2.04 -1.20 16.04
CA ALA A 134 2.59 -1.58 14.75
C ALA A 134 1.49 -1.71 13.70
N LYS A 135 1.62 -0.96 12.62
CA LYS A 135 0.88 -1.11 11.37
C LYS A 135 1.79 -1.78 10.35
N TYR A 136 1.34 -2.85 9.73
CA TYR A 136 2.12 -3.53 8.70
C TYR A 136 1.44 -3.44 7.34
N THR A 137 2.24 -3.24 6.29
CA THR A 137 1.75 -3.06 4.92
C THR A 137 2.11 -4.28 4.07
N ILE A 138 1.17 -4.74 3.26
CA ILE A 138 1.38 -5.80 2.26
C ILE A 138 0.63 -5.43 0.98
N PRO A 139 1.05 -5.88 -0.20
CA PRO A 139 0.25 -5.65 -1.40
C PRO A 139 -1.09 -6.37 -1.30
N ALA A 140 -2.12 -5.75 -1.88
CA ALA A 140 -3.45 -6.37 -1.96
C ALA A 140 -3.42 -7.66 -2.79
N PRO A 141 -4.31 -8.63 -2.51
CA PRO A 141 -4.47 -9.84 -3.33
C PRO A 141 -4.72 -9.54 -4.81
N ALA A 142 -5.49 -8.50 -5.11
CA ALA A 142 -5.73 -8.03 -6.47
C ALA A 142 -4.44 -7.63 -7.20
N GLN A 143 -3.45 -7.08 -6.49
CA GLN A 143 -2.15 -6.75 -7.06
C GLN A 143 -1.39 -8.01 -7.52
N MET A 144 -1.45 -9.08 -6.73
CA MET A 144 -0.87 -10.37 -7.13
C MET A 144 -1.63 -10.99 -8.31
N TYR A 145 -2.97 -10.99 -8.26
CA TYR A 145 -3.78 -11.48 -9.39
C TYR A 145 -3.43 -10.74 -10.68
N GLN A 146 -3.38 -9.42 -10.67
CA GLN A 146 -3.00 -8.61 -11.84
C GLN A 146 -1.59 -8.93 -12.33
N GLN A 147 -0.62 -9.10 -11.44
CA GLN A 147 0.75 -9.48 -11.79
C GLN A 147 0.80 -10.80 -12.58
N MET A 148 -0.03 -11.78 -12.20
CA MET A 148 -0.03 -13.11 -12.83
C MET A 148 -0.75 -13.15 -14.19
N ILE A 149 -1.63 -12.17 -14.48
CA ILE A 149 -2.41 -12.13 -15.73
C ILE A 149 -1.96 -11.05 -16.72
N VAL A 150 -0.91 -10.27 -16.40
CA VAL A 150 -0.34 -9.34 -17.40
C VAL A 150 0.07 -10.08 -18.68
N PRO A 151 0.10 -9.42 -19.85
CA PRO A 151 0.40 -10.07 -21.12
C PRO A 151 1.67 -10.92 -21.12
N GLN A 152 2.70 -10.49 -20.38
CA GLN A 152 3.98 -11.19 -20.28
C GLN A 152 3.88 -12.50 -19.49
N ASN A 153 2.93 -12.63 -18.57
CA ASN A 153 2.81 -13.76 -17.64
C ASN A 153 1.65 -14.71 -17.95
N ILE A 154 0.64 -14.26 -18.72
CA ILE A 154 -0.62 -15.00 -18.87
C ILE A 154 -0.42 -16.42 -19.46
N GLU A 155 0.45 -16.58 -20.45
CA GLU A 155 0.72 -17.89 -21.04
C GLU A 155 1.36 -18.84 -20.02
N GLN A 156 2.27 -18.33 -19.20
CA GLN A 156 2.90 -19.11 -18.14
C GLN A 156 1.88 -19.46 -17.04
N THR A 157 1.03 -18.51 -16.67
CA THR A 157 -0.04 -18.73 -15.67
C THR A 157 -1.03 -19.80 -16.13
N ARG A 158 -1.39 -19.83 -17.42
CA ARG A 158 -2.30 -20.82 -17.98
C ARG A 158 -1.77 -22.26 -17.97
N LYS A 159 -0.48 -22.47 -17.73
CA LYS A 159 0.07 -23.82 -17.51
C LYS A 159 -0.37 -24.43 -16.18
N PHE A 160 -0.74 -23.60 -15.20
CA PHE A 160 -1.11 -24.02 -13.84
C PHE A 160 -2.59 -23.77 -13.51
N TYR A 161 -3.20 -22.79 -14.18
CA TYR A 161 -4.58 -22.35 -13.94
C TYR A 161 -5.34 -22.23 -15.26
N ALA A 162 -6.31 -23.07 -15.48
CA ALA A 162 -7.13 -23.04 -16.69
C ALA A 162 -8.02 -21.78 -16.74
N THR A 163 -8.49 -21.31 -15.57
CA THR A 163 -9.37 -20.15 -15.43
C THR A 163 -8.83 -19.13 -14.44
N ASP A 164 -9.35 -17.90 -14.52
CA ASP A 164 -9.06 -16.86 -13.55
C ASP A 164 -9.66 -17.17 -12.18
N ASP A 165 -10.81 -17.85 -12.14
CA ASP A 165 -11.46 -18.23 -10.88
C ASP A 165 -10.59 -19.20 -10.06
N GLU A 166 -9.95 -20.18 -10.69
CA GLU A 166 -9.01 -21.06 -10.00
C GLU A 166 -7.82 -20.31 -9.42
N LEU A 167 -7.27 -19.34 -10.16
CA LEU A 167 -6.16 -18.50 -9.70
C LEU A 167 -6.62 -17.60 -8.52
N ILE A 168 -7.78 -16.97 -8.63
CA ILE A 168 -8.37 -16.12 -7.60
C ILE A 168 -8.59 -16.90 -6.31
N GLU A 169 -9.11 -18.14 -6.39
CA GLU A 169 -9.30 -18.99 -5.22
C GLU A 169 -7.99 -19.33 -4.51
N ASP A 170 -6.96 -19.72 -5.25
CA ASP A 170 -5.68 -20.09 -4.64
C ASP A 170 -4.96 -18.87 -4.05
N ILE A 171 -4.99 -17.70 -4.73
CA ILE A 171 -4.47 -16.45 -4.17
C ILE A 171 -5.23 -16.07 -2.90
N GLY A 172 -6.57 -16.09 -2.92
CA GLY A 172 -7.40 -15.75 -1.76
C GLY A 172 -7.07 -16.63 -0.55
N LYS A 173 -7.01 -17.96 -0.75
CA LYS A 173 -6.64 -18.92 0.31
C LYS A 173 -5.21 -18.70 0.83
N ALA A 174 -4.25 -18.44 -0.05
CA ALA A 174 -2.88 -18.19 0.33
C ALA A 174 -2.75 -16.92 1.18
N TYR A 175 -3.47 -15.84 0.83
CA TYR A 175 -3.53 -14.62 1.63
C TYR A 175 -4.23 -14.83 2.98
N GLN A 176 -5.35 -15.58 3.03
CA GLN A 176 -5.98 -15.95 4.31
C GLN A 176 -4.98 -16.60 5.27
N ASP A 177 -4.17 -17.52 4.78
CA ASP A 177 -3.18 -18.23 5.60
C ASP A 177 -2.04 -17.30 6.04
N VAL A 178 -1.59 -16.38 5.19
CA VAL A 178 -0.58 -15.37 5.57
C VAL A 178 -1.16 -14.36 6.57
N ILE A 179 -2.42 -13.93 6.41
CA ILE A 179 -3.10 -13.05 7.38
C ILE A 179 -3.20 -13.74 8.75
N LYS A 180 -3.53 -15.06 8.78
CA LYS A 180 -3.51 -15.85 10.02
C LYS A 180 -2.12 -15.90 10.65
N GLN A 181 -1.05 -15.99 9.86
CA GLN A 181 0.33 -15.97 10.37
C GLN A 181 0.64 -14.59 11.00
N PHE A 182 0.28 -13.48 10.36
CA PHE A 182 0.41 -12.14 10.94
C PHE A 182 -0.39 -12.02 12.24
N TYR A 183 -1.63 -12.49 12.25
CA TYR A 183 -2.47 -12.45 13.46
C TYR A 183 -1.85 -13.27 14.60
N ALA A 184 -1.37 -14.48 14.33
CA ALA A 184 -0.68 -15.33 15.30
C ALA A 184 0.62 -14.69 15.84
N ALA A 185 1.33 -13.90 15.00
CA ALA A 185 2.46 -13.09 15.41
C ALA A 185 2.05 -11.85 16.25
N GLY A 186 0.75 -11.60 16.40
CA GLY A 186 0.20 -10.50 17.19
C GLY A 186 -0.13 -9.25 16.38
N CYS A 187 -0.15 -9.29 15.06
CA CYS A 187 -0.62 -8.19 14.22
C CYS A 187 -2.10 -7.92 14.45
N ARG A 188 -2.44 -6.66 14.65
CA ARG A 188 -3.83 -6.19 14.81
C ARG A 188 -4.17 -5.05 13.86
N ASN A 189 -3.19 -4.53 13.13
CA ASN A 189 -3.36 -3.44 12.16
C ASN A 189 -2.57 -3.80 10.89
N LEU A 190 -3.28 -4.26 9.87
CA LEU A 190 -2.73 -4.63 8.56
C LEU A 190 -3.28 -3.69 7.49
N GLN A 191 -2.43 -3.24 6.59
CA GLN A 191 -2.81 -2.41 5.44
C GLN A 191 -2.55 -3.18 4.15
N LEU A 192 -3.55 -3.23 3.28
CA LEU A 192 -3.44 -3.70 1.91
C LEU A 192 -3.11 -2.51 1.00
N ASP A 193 -1.99 -2.57 0.28
CA ASP A 193 -1.63 -1.55 -0.70
C ASP A 193 -2.09 -2.00 -2.09
N ASP A 194 -3.00 -1.24 -2.70
CA ASP A 194 -3.67 -1.62 -3.95
C ASP A 194 -3.55 -0.53 -5.03
N CYS A 195 -2.73 -0.78 -6.04
CA CYS A 195 -2.64 0.06 -7.23
C CYS A 195 -3.64 -0.36 -8.32
N THR A 196 -4.32 -1.51 -8.19
CA THR A 196 -5.16 -2.05 -9.26
C THR A 196 -6.38 -1.18 -9.52
N TRP A 197 -7.04 -0.71 -8.47
CA TRP A 197 -8.18 0.21 -8.58
C TRP A 197 -7.78 1.54 -9.22
N GLY A 198 -6.63 2.09 -8.83
CA GLY A 198 -6.10 3.31 -9.44
C GLY A 198 -5.75 3.13 -10.92
N ALA A 199 -5.32 1.94 -11.34
CA ALA A 199 -4.98 1.64 -12.72
C ALA A 199 -6.18 1.54 -13.67
N ILE A 200 -7.39 1.36 -13.14
CA ILE A 200 -8.63 1.18 -13.94
C ILE A 200 -9.61 2.35 -13.83
N VAL A 201 -9.20 3.46 -13.20
CA VAL A 201 -10.03 4.68 -13.18
C VAL A 201 -10.01 5.42 -14.52
N GLY A 202 -11.11 6.08 -14.82
CA GLY A 202 -11.24 7.00 -15.94
C GLY A 202 -11.45 6.35 -17.30
N ASP A 203 -11.73 7.20 -18.30
CA ASP A 203 -12.13 6.76 -19.64
C ASP A 203 -10.98 6.08 -20.42
N ALA A 204 -9.74 6.48 -20.19
CA ALA A 204 -8.58 5.87 -20.85
C ALA A 204 -8.44 4.37 -20.51
N ALA A 205 -8.66 3.99 -19.27
CA ALA A 205 -8.66 2.59 -18.85
C ALA A 205 -9.82 1.84 -19.51
N LYS A 206 -11.02 2.41 -19.50
CA LYS A 206 -12.19 1.81 -20.15
C LYS A 206 -11.96 1.55 -21.64
N GLN A 207 -11.44 2.53 -22.37
CA GLN A 207 -11.11 2.40 -23.80
C GLN A 207 -10.07 1.33 -24.05
N ARG A 208 -9.02 1.26 -23.20
CA ARG A 208 -7.98 0.23 -23.31
C ARG A 208 -8.56 -1.18 -23.16
N TYR A 209 -9.38 -1.44 -22.15
CA TYR A 209 -9.99 -2.76 -21.96
C TYR A 209 -10.97 -3.10 -23.09
N GLN A 210 -11.76 -2.14 -23.55
CA GLN A 210 -12.64 -2.33 -24.71
C GLN A 210 -11.86 -2.71 -25.99
N SER A 211 -10.70 -2.09 -26.23
CA SER A 211 -9.86 -2.43 -27.40
C SER A 211 -9.27 -3.84 -27.32
N LEU A 212 -9.17 -4.41 -26.10
CA LEU A 212 -8.75 -5.78 -25.85
C LEU A 212 -9.93 -6.79 -25.85
N GLY A 213 -11.15 -6.32 -26.08
CA GLY A 213 -12.34 -7.16 -26.00
C GLY A 213 -12.71 -7.60 -24.59
N VAL A 214 -12.24 -6.90 -23.55
CA VAL A 214 -12.46 -7.21 -22.15
C VAL A 214 -13.46 -6.21 -21.56
N ASP A 215 -14.49 -6.69 -20.87
CA ASP A 215 -15.38 -5.85 -20.10
C ASP A 215 -14.70 -5.38 -18.81
N ILE A 216 -14.61 -4.07 -18.62
CA ILE A 216 -13.99 -3.49 -17.43
C ILE A 216 -14.78 -3.80 -16.15
N GLU A 217 -16.09 -4.03 -16.27
CA GLU A 217 -16.92 -4.43 -15.11
C GLU A 217 -16.57 -5.84 -14.62
N ASP A 218 -16.26 -6.77 -15.53
CA ASP A 218 -15.74 -8.09 -15.16
C ASP A 218 -14.37 -7.98 -14.45
N VAL A 219 -13.51 -7.06 -14.90
CA VAL A 219 -12.22 -6.81 -14.24
C VAL A 219 -12.44 -6.32 -12.81
N LYS A 220 -13.28 -5.32 -12.62
CA LYS A 220 -13.62 -4.79 -11.28
C LYS A 220 -14.19 -5.87 -10.36
N ALA A 221 -15.11 -6.70 -10.88
CA ALA A 221 -15.71 -7.79 -10.14
C ALA A 221 -14.64 -8.80 -9.66
N ARG A 222 -13.67 -9.15 -10.50
CA ARG A 222 -12.57 -10.07 -10.15
C ARG A 222 -11.62 -9.47 -9.12
N LEU A 223 -11.25 -8.17 -9.24
CA LEU A 223 -10.44 -7.48 -8.25
C LEU A 223 -11.11 -7.48 -6.88
N LEU A 224 -12.39 -7.10 -6.83
CA LEU A 224 -13.17 -7.15 -5.60
C LEU A 224 -13.26 -8.57 -5.03
N LYS A 225 -13.54 -9.57 -5.89
CA LYS A 225 -13.66 -10.97 -5.50
C LYS A 225 -12.39 -11.47 -4.81
N VAL A 226 -11.22 -11.25 -5.40
CA VAL A 226 -9.96 -11.75 -4.82
C VAL A 226 -9.60 -11.05 -3.52
N ASN A 227 -9.81 -9.73 -3.42
CA ASN A 227 -9.57 -8.97 -2.19
C ASN A 227 -10.51 -9.46 -1.07
N ASN A 228 -11.81 -9.56 -1.33
CA ASN A 228 -12.77 -9.99 -0.32
C ASN A 228 -12.58 -11.45 0.10
N LEU A 229 -12.26 -12.35 -0.84
CA LEU A 229 -11.97 -13.76 -0.54
C LEU A 229 -10.77 -13.88 0.43
N ALA A 230 -9.74 -13.10 0.24
CA ALA A 230 -8.56 -13.08 1.13
C ALA A 230 -8.90 -12.63 2.56
N LEU A 231 -9.97 -11.86 2.73
CA LEU A 231 -10.40 -11.31 4.02
C LEU A 231 -11.47 -12.18 4.70
N GLU A 232 -11.96 -13.23 4.06
CA GLU A 232 -12.94 -14.15 4.66
C GLU A 232 -12.36 -14.84 5.89
N GLY A 233 -13.12 -14.82 6.99
CA GLY A 233 -12.70 -15.43 8.25
C GLY A 233 -11.56 -14.71 8.98
N ARG A 234 -11.27 -13.44 8.63
CA ARG A 234 -10.35 -12.61 9.41
C ARG A 234 -10.83 -12.46 10.84
N PRO A 235 -9.93 -12.40 11.84
CA PRO A 235 -10.32 -12.15 13.23
C PRO A 235 -10.97 -10.77 13.40
N GLU A 236 -12.04 -10.69 14.21
CA GLU A 236 -12.82 -9.46 14.44
C GLU A 236 -12.02 -8.32 15.09
N ASP A 237 -10.99 -8.66 15.87
CA ASP A 237 -10.11 -7.69 16.54
C ASP A 237 -8.94 -7.24 15.66
N MET A 238 -8.84 -7.72 14.42
CA MET A 238 -7.84 -7.30 13.45
C MET A 238 -8.43 -6.26 12.50
N VAL A 239 -7.90 -5.05 12.57
CA VAL A 239 -8.22 -3.97 11.62
C VAL A 239 -7.45 -4.21 10.32
N ILE A 240 -8.16 -4.18 9.21
CA ILE A 240 -7.56 -4.22 7.87
C ILE A 240 -8.01 -2.99 7.10
N THR A 241 -7.03 -2.22 6.60
CA THR A 241 -7.25 -1.03 5.77
C THR A 241 -6.77 -1.27 4.35
N SER A 242 -7.28 -0.51 3.38
CA SER A 242 -6.83 -0.58 1.99
C SER A 242 -6.36 0.79 1.53
N HIS A 243 -5.14 0.87 0.97
CA HIS A 243 -4.61 2.08 0.35
C HIS A 243 -4.77 1.98 -1.15
N ILE A 244 -5.56 2.88 -1.73
CA ILE A 244 -5.80 2.93 -3.17
C ILE A 244 -4.82 3.90 -3.82
N CYS A 245 -3.75 3.34 -4.37
CA CYS A 245 -2.65 4.06 -4.99
C CYS A 245 -2.91 4.35 -6.47
N ARG A 246 -2.37 5.45 -6.97
CA ARG A 246 -2.35 5.82 -8.40
C ARG A 246 -0.96 5.73 -9.01
N GLY A 247 -0.06 5.05 -8.33
CA GLY A 247 1.35 4.97 -8.65
C GLY A 247 2.18 6.05 -7.97
N ASN A 248 3.29 5.63 -7.40
CA ASN A 248 4.25 6.50 -6.74
C ASN A 248 5.66 5.96 -6.96
N TYR A 249 6.33 6.47 -7.97
CA TYR A 249 7.68 6.08 -8.33
C TYR A 249 8.51 7.32 -8.62
N HIS A 250 9.58 7.53 -7.84
CA HIS A 250 10.55 8.63 -8.01
C HIS A 250 9.87 9.98 -8.26
N SER A 251 8.87 10.32 -7.44
CA SER A 251 8.03 11.54 -7.53
C SER A 251 7.10 11.63 -8.74
N THR A 252 6.88 10.53 -9.47
CA THR A 252 5.91 10.47 -10.57
C THR A 252 4.70 9.62 -10.21
N PHE A 253 3.66 9.66 -11.04
CA PHE A 253 2.45 8.86 -10.92
C PHE A 253 2.24 7.99 -12.16
N PHE A 254 1.44 6.94 -12.01
CA PHE A 254 1.11 6.02 -13.11
C PHE A 254 -0.19 6.39 -13.81
N THR A 255 -1.25 6.73 -13.07
CA THR A 255 -2.60 6.97 -13.59
C THR A 255 -3.23 8.23 -13.04
N SER A 256 -4.27 8.69 -13.77
CA SER A 256 -5.10 9.86 -13.42
C SER A 256 -6.56 9.54 -13.75
N GLY A 257 -7.49 9.99 -12.92
CA GLY A 257 -8.92 9.84 -13.10
C GLY A 257 -9.67 9.88 -11.75
N PRO A 258 -10.96 10.31 -11.75
CA PRO A 258 -11.78 10.32 -10.55
C PRO A 258 -12.15 8.91 -10.08
N TYR A 259 -12.50 8.78 -8.80
CA TYR A 259 -12.90 7.48 -8.21
C TYR A 259 -14.31 7.03 -8.60
N ASP A 260 -15.09 7.87 -9.30
CA ASP A 260 -16.50 7.60 -9.65
C ASP A 260 -16.70 6.21 -10.28
N SER A 261 -15.80 5.81 -11.18
CA SER A 261 -15.92 4.55 -11.92
C SER A 261 -15.65 3.29 -11.10
N VAL A 262 -15.04 3.40 -9.91
CA VAL A 262 -14.67 2.27 -9.04
C VAL A 262 -15.34 2.30 -7.67
N ALA A 263 -15.97 3.41 -7.30
CA ALA A 263 -16.52 3.62 -5.96
C ALA A 263 -17.61 2.60 -5.58
N ASP A 264 -18.44 2.17 -6.52
CA ASP A 264 -19.48 1.15 -6.28
C ASP A 264 -18.91 -0.22 -5.92
N TYR A 265 -17.66 -0.47 -6.27
CA TYR A 265 -16.91 -1.67 -5.90
C TYR A 265 -16.11 -1.45 -4.62
N VAL A 266 -15.01 -0.69 -4.71
CA VAL A 266 -14.05 -0.59 -3.61
C VAL A 266 -14.59 0.18 -2.40
N PHE A 267 -15.33 1.30 -2.61
CA PHE A 267 -15.83 2.07 -1.47
C PHE A 267 -17.03 1.40 -0.80
N ALA A 268 -17.94 0.84 -1.60
CA ALA A 268 -19.14 0.23 -1.08
C ALA A 268 -18.94 -1.23 -0.60
N GLN A 269 -18.14 -2.04 -1.31
CA GLN A 269 -18.20 -3.48 -1.19
C GLN A 269 -16.90 -4.17 -0.76
N GLU A 270 -15.73 -3.50 -0.75
CA GLU A 270 -14.51 -4.12 -0.24
C GLU A 270 -14.60 -4.30 1.28
N HIS A 271 -14.24 -5.48 1.82
CA HIS A 271 -14.44 -5.85 3.22
C HIS A 271 -13.29 -5.35 4.13
N VAL A 272 -12.98 -4.06 4.05
CA VAL A 272 -11.96 -3.40 4.88
C VAL A 272 -12.59 -2.39 5.86
N ASP A 273 -11.86 -2.02 6.91
CA ASP A 273 -12.34 -1.11 7.96
C ASP A 273 -12.10 0.36 7.61
N ALA A 274 -11.14 0.64 6.72
CA ALA A 274 -10.87 1.99 6.25
C ALA A 274 -10.18 2.00 4.90
N LEU A 275 -10.34 3.12 4.19
CA LEU A 275 -9.73 3.41 2.88
C LEU A 275 -8.78 4.60 3.01
N LEU A 276 -7.52 4.43 2.57
CA LEU A 276 -6.56 5.52 2.40
C LEU A 276 -6.56 5.93 0.93
N LEU A 277 -7.01 7.14 0.63
CA LEU A 277 -7.31 7.59 -0.73
C LEU A 277 -6.44 8.77 -1.14
N GLU A 278 -5.86 8.75 -2.34
CA GLU A 278 -5.10 9.86 -2.90
C GLU A 278 -6.04 10.99 -3.36
N TYR A 279 -5.86 12.17 -2.76
CA TYR A 279 -6.59 13.39 -3.10
C TYR A 279 -5.68 14.63 -3.07
N ASP A 280 -4.38 14.45 -3.27
CA ASP A 280 -3.36 15.52 -3.18
C ASP A 280 -3.47 16.56 -4.29
N ASP A 281 -4.04 16.21 -5.44
CA ASP A 281 -4.23 17.13 -6.56
C ASP A 281 -5.48 16.84 -7.40
N ALA A 282 -5.67 17.60 -8.51
CA ALA A 282 -6.83 17.51 -9.38
C ALA A 282 -6.97 16.16 -10.12
N ARG A 283 -5.92 15.32 -10.18
CA ARG A 283 -5.96 13.99 -10.83
C ARG A 283 -7.02 13.08 -10.23
N SER A 284 -7.34 13.25 -8.96
CA SER A 284 -8.28 12.39 -8.23
C SER A 284 -9.75 12.79 -8.39
N GLY A 285 -10.04 13.91 -9.03
CA GLY A 285 -11.38 14.46 -9.12
C GLY A 285 -11.87 15.04 -7.79
N GLY A 286 -13.18 15.13 -7.64
CA GLY A 286 -13.85 15.65 -6.43
C GLY A 286 -14.19 14.56 -5.41
N PHE A 287 -14.82 14.97 -4.30
CA PHE A 287 -15.16 14.10 -3.17
C PHE A 287 -16.53 13.42 -3.27
N ALA A 288 -17.33 13.68 -4.32
CA ALA A 288 -18.66 13.08 -4.49
C ALA A 288 -18.67 11.54 -4.36
N PRO A 289 -17.65 10.78 -4.86
CA PRO A 289 -17.59 9.34 -4.67
C PRO A 289 -17.58 8.87 -3.21
N LEU A 290 -17.16 9.71 -2.26
CA LEU A 290 -17.15 9.37 -0.83
C LEU A 290 -18.54 9.08 -0.26
N ALA A 291 -19.61 9.59 -0.89
CA ALA A 291 -21.00 9.26 -0.53
C ALA A 291 -21.31 7.76 -0.68
N LYS A 292 -20.50 7.00 -1.42
CA LYS A 292 -20.65 5.55 -1.62
C LYS A 292 -19.89 4.70 -0.60
N VAL A 293 -19.09 5.32 0.26
CA VAL A 293 -18.34 4.60 1.31
C VAL A 293 -19.32 4.01 2.32
N SER A 294 -19.30 2.69 2.50
CA SER A 294 -20.19 2.00 3.44
C SER A 294 -20.07 2.58 4.87
N PRO A 295 -21.17 2.60 5.65
CA PRO A 295 -21.23 3.33 6.93
C PRO A 295 -20.24 2.89 8.00
N ASP A 296 -19.75 1.68 7.92
CA ASP A 296 -18.81 1.04 8.83
C ASP A 296 -17.34 1.43 8.57
N LYS A 297 -17.04 2.04 7.41
CA LYS A 297 -15.67 2.39 7.04
C LYS A 297 -15.29 3.82 7.40
N LYS A 298 -14.03 4.00 7.75
CA LYS A 298 -13.38 5.32 7.79
C LYS A 298 -12.69 5.62 6.46
N VAL A 299 -12.41 6.91 6.23
CA VAL A 299 -11.63 7.38 5.08
C VAL A 299 -10.46 8.23 5.56
N VAL A 300 -9.27 7.88 5.12
CA VAL A 300 -8.07 8.68 5.32
C VAL A 300 -7.82 9.48 4.06
N LEU A 301 -7.97 10.79 4.14
CA LEU A 301 -7.79 11.71 3.03
C LEU A 301 -6.30 11.98 2.81
N GLY A 302 -5.75 11.48 1.75
CA GLY A 302 -4.36 11.72 1.31
C GLY A 302 -4.26 13.07 0.63
N LEU A 303 -4.24 14.16 1.39
CA LEU A 303 -4.25 15.54 0.86
C LEU A 303 -2.87 16.18 0.75
N ILE A 304 -1.86 15.56 1.33
CA ILE A 304 -0.48 16.06 1.34
C ILE A 304 0.34 15.24 0.35
N THR A 305 0.96 15.89 -0.65
CA THR A 305 1.76 15.17 -1.65
C THR A 305 3.12 14.73 -1.11
N THR A 306 3.53 13.50 -1.40
CA THR A 306 4.90 13.02 -1.15
C THR A 306 5.82 13.21 -2.35
N LYS A 307 5.31 13.77 -3.45
CA LYS A 307 6.01 13.89 -4.74
C LYS A 307 6.77 15.21 -4.91
N LYS A 308 6.44 16.22 -4.11
CA LYS A 308 7.01 17.57 -4.20
C LYS A 308 7.48 18.03 -2.84
N PRO A 309 8.58 18.80 -2.77
CA PRO A 309 9.15 19.27 -1.51
C PRO A 309 8.33 20.36 -0.82
N GLU A 310 7.57 21.18 -1.58
CA GLU A 310 6.83 22.30 -1.04
C GLU A 310 5.73 21.82 -0.08
N LEU A 311 5.58 22.52 1.04
CA LEU A 311 4.46 22.30 1.96
C LEU A 311 3.17 22.86 1.36
N GLU A 312 2.09 22.14 1.56
CA GLU A 312 0.75 22.58 1.25
C GLU A 312 0.33 23.73 2.15
N ASP A 313 -0.56 24.58 1.62
CA ASP A 313 -1.20 25.64 2.37
C ASP A 313 -2.21 25.00 3.34
N LYS A 314 -1.98 25.19 4.65
CA LYS A 314 -2.75 24.60 5.74
C LYS A 314 -4.26 24.91 5.62
N ASP A 315 -4.62 26.15 5.39
CA ASP A 315 -6.01 26.60 5.34
C ASP A 315 -6.74 25.96 4.14
N LYS A 316 -6.04 25.77 3.01
CA LYS A 316 -6.58 25.09 1.84
C LYS A 316 -6.81 23.60 2.11
N VAL A 317 -5.91 22.94 2.84
CA VAL A 317 -6.09 21.54 3.21
C VAL A 317 -7.27 21.38 4.16
N ILE A 318 -7.41 22.26 5.16
CA ILE A 318 -8.56 22.30 6.07
C ILE A 318 -9.87 22.51 5.28
N ALA A 319 -9.90 23.47 4.36
CA ALA A 319 -11.06 23.71 3.51
C ALA A 319 -11.46 22.46 2.68
N ARG A 320 -10.46 21.70 2.19
CA ARG A 320 -10.73 20.45 1.46
C ARG A 320 -11.24 19.32 2.36
N ILE A 321 -10.84 19.25 3.62
CA ILE A 321 -11.43 18.31 4.59
C ILE A 321 -12.92 18.64 4.80
N HIS A 322 -13.27 19.92 4.98
CA HIS A 322 -14.67 20.36 5.10
C HIS A 322 -15.47 20.23 3.79
N GLU A 323 -14.80 20.24 2.64
CA GLU A 323 -15.45 19.87 1.38
C GLU A 323 -15.82 18.38 1.35
N ALA A 324 -14.92 17.51 1.79
CA ALA A 324 -15.19 16.07 1.87
C ALA A 324 -16.29 15.74 2.90
N GLU A 325 -16.38 16.51 4.00
CA GLU A 325 -17.42 16.37 5.03
C GLU A 325 -18.85 16.50 4.48
N LYS A 326 -19.06 17.14 3.34
CA LYS A 326 -20.37 17.20 2.68
C LYS A 326 -20.87 15.83 2.19
N TYR A 327 -20.02 14.85 2.07
CA TYR A 327 -20.30 13.52 1.54
C TYR A 327 -20.15 12.39 2.56
N ILE A 328 -19.34 12.59 3.59
CA ILE A 328 -19.07 11.61 4.65
C ILE A 328 -18.83 12.35 5.96
N PRO A 329 -19.43 11.92 7.10
CA PRO A 329 -19.30 12.62 8.37
C PRO A 329 -17.83 12.80 8.81
N LEU A 330 -17.52 13.96 9.40
CA LEU A 330 -16.16 14.36 9.82
C LEU A 330 -15.52 13.35 10.80
N GLU A 331 -16.33 12.72 11.65
CA GLU A 331 -15.88 11.68 12.59
C GLU A 331 -15.39 10.40 11.90
N ARG A 332 -15.72 10.20 10.63
CA ARG A 332 -15.24 9.10 9.80
C ARG A 332 -14.02 9.49 8.94
N LEU A 333 -13.61 10.76 8.96
CA LEU A 333 -12.47 11.27 8.22
C LEU A 333 -11.19 11.27 9.08
N CYS A 334 -10.08 11.02 8.41
CA CYS A 334 -8.71 11.14 8.92
C CYS A 334 -7.85 11.80 7.84
N LEU A 335 -6.62 12.18 8.17
CA LEU A 335 -5.69 12.84 7.25
C LEU A 335 -4.38 12.07 7.13
N SER A 336 -3.81 11.99 5.93
CA SER A 336 -2.47 11.47 5.67
C SER A 336 -1.81 12.11 4.45
N PRO A 337 -0.51 11.84 4.21
CA PRO A 337 0.04 11.98 2.87
C PRO A 337 -0.69 11.07 1.88
N GLN A 338 -0.67 11.43 0.58
CA GLN A 338 -1.41 10.69 -0.45
C GLN A 338 -0.88 9.27 -0.68
N CYS A 339 0.40 9.03 -0.43
CA CYS A 339 1.08 7.74 -0.55
C CYS A 339 2.26 7.67 0.43
N GLY A 340 3.05 6.60 0.38
CA GLY A 340 4.34 6.54 1.05
C GLY A 340 5.38 7.46 0.40
N PHE A 341 6.53 7.65 1.07
CA PHE A 341 7.63 8.48 0.56
C PHE A 341 8.60 7.69 -0.33
N ALA A 342 8.56 6.36 -0.27
CA ALA A 342 9.45 5.49 -1.04
C ALA A 342 8.83 4.10 -1.28
N SER A 343 7.92 4.00 -2.24
CA SER A 343 7.29 2.72 -2.62
C SER A 343 8.31 1.73 -3.23
N CYS A 344 9.36 2.22 -3.88
CA CYS A 344 10.56 1.45 -4.20
C CYS A 344 11.75 2.08 -3.48
N GLU A 345 12.85 1.34 -3.38
CA GLU A 345 14.01 1.79 -2.58
C GLU A 345 14.66 3.08 -3.10
N ILE A 346 14.47 3.44 -4.38
CA ILE A 346 14.94 4.70 -4.95
C ILE A 346 14.32 5.92 -4.23
N GLY A 347 13.06 5.80 -3.75
CA GLY A 347 12.34 6.87 -3.07
C GLY A 347 11.92 8.03 -3.96
N ASN A 348 11.18 8.96 -3.38
CA ASN A 348 10.77 10.21 -4.03
C ASN A 348 11.89 11.27 -3.98
N LYS A 349 11.83 12.26 -4.88
CA LYS A 349 12.81 13.36 -5.05
C LYS A 349 12.59 14.45 -3.99
N ILE A 350 12.57 14.06 -2.72
CA ILE A 350 12.50 14.96 -1.57
C ILE A 350 13.54 14.54 -0.54
N THR A 351 13.89 15.43 0.37
CA THR A 351 14.83 15.12 1.46
C THR A 351 14.10 14.50 2.66
N GLU A 352 14.87 13.95 3.59
CA GLU A 352 14.33 13.43 4.84
C GLU A 352 13.70 14.57 5.69
N GLU A 353 14.28 15.74 5.71
CA GLU A 353 13.75 16.92 6.41
C GLU A 353 12.39 17.33 5.83
N GLN A 354 12.26 17.32 4.50
CA GLN A 354 11.00 17.62 3.82
C GLN A 354 9.93 16.56 4.09
N GLN A 355 10.32 15.28 4.14
CA GLN A 355 9.42 14.18 4.57
C GLN A 355 8.85 14.46 5.97
N TRP A 356 9.70 14.79 6.94
CA TRP A 356 9.26 15.06 8.31
C TRP A 356 8.46 16.35 8.43
N ALA A 357 8.81 17.40 7.66
CA ALA A 357 8.01 18.63 7.62
C ALA A 357 6.58 18.39 7.11
N LYS A 358 6.40 17.55 6.09
CA LYS A 358 5.06 17.15 5.61
C LYS A 358 4.28 16.37 6.65
N LEU A 359 4.90 15.45 7.36
CA LEU A 359 4.28 14.72 8.46
C LEU A 359 3.91 15.63 9.63
N ALA A 360 4.74 16.60 9.96
CA ALA A 360 4.42 17.62 10.97
C ALA A 360 3.19 18.46 10.56
N LEU A 361 3.10 18.85 9.29
CA LEU A 361 1.94 19.56 8.75
C LEU A 361 0.65 18.73 8.82
N VAL A 362 0.72 17.43 8.49
CA VAL A 362 -0.43 16.50 8.61
C VAL A 362 -0.94 16.48 10.05
N LYS A 363 -0.05 16.33 11.03
CA LYS A 363 -0.39 16.33 12.45
C LYS A 363 -0.99 17.65 12.89
N GLU A 364 -0.36 18.78 12.56
CA GLU A 364 -0.83 20.13 12.91
C GLU A 364 -2.25 20.37 12.41
N ILE A 365 -2.53 20.05 11.14
CA ILE A 365 -3.88 20.17 10.55
C ILE A 365 -4.87 19.28 11.27
N ALA A 366 -4.53 18.03 11.51
CA ALA A 366 -5.44 17.09 12.17
C ALA A 366 -5.77 17.52 13.61
N GLU A 367 -4.79 17.98 14.37
CA GLU A 367 -4.99 18.51 15.73
C GLU A 367 -5.86 19.79 15.74
N GLU A 368 -5.93 20.52 14.64
CA GLU A 368 -6.81 21.69 14.51
C GLU A 368 -8.24 21.29 14.13
N VAL A 369 -8.41 20.37 13.18
CA VAL A 369 -9.72 19.96 12.66
C VAL A 369 -10.49 19.08 13.63
N TRP A 370 -9.83 18.18 14.34
CA TRP A 370 -10.46 17.18 15.25
C TRP A 370 -10.14 17.45 16.73
N LYS A 371 -10.25 18.73 17.15
CA LYS A 371 -10.13 19.13 18.55
C LYS A 371 -11.16 18.47 19.46
#